data_5c8de6a16629820b470079e2d8791e8c
#
_entry.id   5c8de6a16629820b470079e2d8791e8c
#
_cell.length_a   1.000
_cell.length_b   1.000
_cell.length_c   1.000
_cell.angle_alpha   90.00
_cell.angle_beta   90.00
_cell.angle_gamma   90.00
#
_symmetry.space_group_name_H-M   'P 1'
#
loop_
_entity.id
_entity.type
_entity.pdbx_description
1 polymer ?
#
loop_
_entity_poly.entity_id
_entity_poly.type
_entity_poly.pdbx_seq_one_letter_code
_entity_poly.pdbx_strand_id
1 'polypeptide(L)'
;MVLFDVSKYETPKPKDVDMEKTKHNISVFLAAYLRARCRAGQPREPKVTSSFSLVPPSTANNTFEAEQLLIDKEEAWEEFAYLHKLFIRGYASIQHAHKPDITERRRKIFYDRYIHGNAVFGVAERTNLSEETVKQESNVIIIQFASALELVAFK
;
A
#
# COMPACT_ATOMS: atom_id res chain seq x y z
N MET A 1 37.18 -4.11 -6.10
CA MET A 1 35.99 -3.31 -6.48
C MET A 1 34.75 -4.16 -6.35
N VAL A 2 33.76 -3.70 -5.58
CA VAL A 2 32.50 -4.40 -5.42
C VAL A 2 31.53 -3.91 -6.49
N LEU A 3 31.11 -4.79 -7.40
CA LEU A 3 30.20 -4.45 -8.47
C LEU A 3 28.74 -4.26 -7.96
N PHE A 4 28.40 -4.96 -6.91
CA PHE A 4 27.07 -4.90 -6.32
C PHE A 4 27.18 -5.01 -4.81
N ASP A 5 26.69 -4.01 -4.09
CA ASP A 5 26.70 -4.01 -2.63
C ASP A 5 25.40 -4.63 -2.10
N VAL A 6 25.47 -5.90 -1.72
CA VAL A 6 24.33 -6.66 -1.21
C VAL A 6 23.72 -5.98 0.02
N SER A 7 24.55 -5.47 0.93
CA SER A 7 24.05 -4.87 2.17
C SER A 7 23.16 -3.66 1.96
N LYS A 8 23.40 -2.92 0.86
CA LYS A 8 22.62 -1.73 0.52
C LYS A 8 21.21 -2.08 0.04
N TYR A 9 21.05 -3.26 -0.57
CA TYR A 9 19.80 -3.67 -1.21
C TYR A 9 19.09 -4.79 -0.45
N GLU A 10 19.71 -5.31 0.59
CA GLU A 10 19.11 -6.36 1.40
C GLU A 10 17.90 -5.85 2.18
N THR A 11 16.82 -6.65 2.17
CA THR A 11 15.63 -6.33 2.95
C THR A 11 15.97 -6.37 4.44
N PRO A 12 15.54 -5.36 5.23
CA PRO A 12 15.82 -5.35 6.67
C PRO A 12 15.29 -6.62 7.36
N LYS A 13 16.04 -7.09 8.33
CA LYS A 13 15.65 -8.27 9.12
C LYS A 13 14.62 -7.85 10.18
N PRO A 14 13.61 -8.69 10.46
CA PRO A 14 12.58 -8.36 11.45
C PRO A 14 13.12 -7.97 12.82
N LYS A 15 14.24 -8.57 13.23
CA LYS A 15 14.87 -8.28 14.52
C LYS A 15 15.42 -6.86 14.64
N ASP A 16 15.77 -6.24 13.51
CA ASP A 16 16.37 -4.91 13.47
C ASP A 16 15.31 -3.81 13.27
N VAL A 17 14.06 -4.20 13.00
CA VAL A 17 12.96 -3.30 12.70
C VAL A 17 12.08 -3.11 13.93
N ASP A 18 11.76 -1.84 14.22
CA ASP A 18 10.72 -1.50 15.17
C ASP A 18 9.37 -1.70 14.49
N MET A 19 8.78 -2.88 14.71
CA MET A 19 7.55 -3.28 14.03
C MET A 19 6.36 -2.39 14.37
N GLU A 20 6.24 -1.96 15.63
CA GLU A 20 5.12 -1.09 16.04
C GLU A 20 5.18 0.26 15.33
N LYS A 21 6.35 0.87 15.33
CA LYS A 21 6.54 2.17 14.66
C LYS A 21 6.40 2.05 13.15
N THR A 22 6.90 0.98 12.56
CA THR A 22 6.76 0.71 11.12
C THR A 22 5.29 0.51 10.75
N LYS A 23 4.55 -0.27 11.54
CA LYS A 23 3.09 -0.43 11.34
C LYS A 23 2.35 0.89 11.46
N HIS A 24 2.74 1.71 12.42
CA HIS A 24 2.16 3.05 12.57
C HIS A 24 2.41 3.90 11.32
N ASN A 25 3.63 3.91 10.82
CA ASN A 25 3.98 4.66 9.61
C ASN A 25 3.15 4.20 8.40
N ILE A 26 2.99 2.90 8.23
CA ILE A 26 2.15 2.34 7.16
C ILE A 26 0.69 2.75 7.35
N SER A 27 0.17 2.70 8.57
CA SER A 27 -1.23 3.07 8.83
C SER A 27 -1.49 4.54 8.54
N VAL A 28 -0.54 5.43 8.85
CA VAL A 28 -0.63 6.85 8.50
C VAL A 28 -0.66 7.02 6.99
N PHE A 29 0.24 6.34 6.27
CA PHE A 29 0.27 6.39 4.81
C PHE A 29 -1.04 5.90 4.19
N LEU A 30 -1.53 4.75 4.63
CA LEU A 30 -2.76 4.16 4.08
C LEU A 30 -3.98 5.03 4.38
N ALA A 31 -4.06 5.62 5.58
CA ALA A 31 -5.13 6.54 5.91
C ALA A 31 -5.11 7.78 5.01
N ALA A 32 -3.93 8.34 4.77
CA ALA A 32 -3.76 9.47 3.86
C ALA A 32 -4.15 9.10 2.42
N TYR A 33 -3.71 7.92 1.98
CA TYR A 33 -4.01 7.43 0.64
C TYR A 33 -5.51 7.22 0.41
N LEU A 34 -6.19 6.54 1.33
CA LEU A 34 -7.62 6.28 1.21
C LEU A 34 -8.44 7.58 1.27
N ARG A 35 -8.01 8.54 2.09
CA ARG A 35 -8.63 9.86 2.14
C ARG A 35 -8.46 10.61 0.82
N ALA A 36 -7.26 10.58 0.24
CA ALA A 36 -6.99 11.21 -1.04
C ALA A 36 -7.82 10.58 -2.17
N ARG A 37 -8.01 9.26 -2.16
CA ARG A 37 -8.89 8.57 -3.10
C ARG A 37 -10.32 9.11 -3.00
N CYS A 38 -10.83 9.24 -1.79
CA CYS A 38 -12.17 9.73 -1.55
C CYS A 38 -12.32 11.18 -2.05
N ARG A 39 -11.37 12.05 -1.73
CA ARG A 39 -11.36 13.45 -2.18
C ARG A 39 -11.30 13.58 -3.70
N ALA A 40 -10.59 12.69 -4.36
CA ALA A 40 -10.47 12.67 -5.83
C ALA A 40 -11.66 12.00 -6.53
N GLY A 41 -12.68 11.56 -5.77
CA GLY A 41 -13.85 10.90 -6.33
C GLY A 41 -13.62 9.49 -6.82
N GLN A 42 -12.52 8.86 -6.40
CA GLN A 42 -12.22 7.47 -6.76
C GLN A 42 -12.95 6.50 -5.82
N PRO A 43 -13.24 5.27 -6.27
CA PRO A 43 -13.80 4.25 -5.36
C PRO A 43 -12.91 4.07 -4.13
N ARG A 44 -13.53 3.84 -2.99
CA ARG A 44 -12.82 3.68 -1.71
C ARG A 44 -11.75 2.59 -1.78
N GLU A 45 -12.06 1.50 -2.47
CA GLU A 45 -11.15 0.38 -2.57
C GLU A 45 -10.41 0.41 -3.91
N PRO A 46 -9.08 0.35 -3.89
CA PRO A 46 -8.32 0.23 -5.13
C PRO A 46 -8.65 -1.11 -5.80
N LYS A 47 -8.82 -1.07 -7.12
CA LYS A 47 -9.00 -2.30 -7.88
C LYS A 47 -7.66 -3.02 -7.99
N VAL A 48 -7.60 -4.24 -7.48
CA VAL A 48 -6.41 -5.08 -7.57
C VAL A 48 -6.48 -5.86 -8.88
N THR A 49 -6.27 -5.15 -9.97
CA THR A 49 -6.19 -5.76 -11.31
C THR A 49 -4.78 -5.54 -11.87
N SER A 50 -4.46 -6.22 -12.95
CA SER A 50 -3.16 -6.10 -13.62
C SER A 50 -2.87 -4.68 -14.12
N SER A 51 -3.88 -3.83 -14.23
CA SER A 51 -3.72 -2.43 -14.60
C SER A 51 -4.40 -1.53 -13.57
N PHE A 52 -3.60 -0.76 -12.83
CA PHE A 52 -4.11 0.30 -11.96
C PHE A 52 -4.39 1.53 -12.83
N SER A 53 -5.58 1.58 -13.44
CA SER A 53 -5.96 2.74 -14.24
C SER A 53 -6.45 3.87 -13.36
N LEU A 54 -5.96 5.08 -13.65
CA LEU A 54 -6.43 6.31 -13.03
C LEU A 54 -7.55 6.89 -13.91
N VAL A 55 -8.69 7.19 -13.31
CA VAL A 55 -9.80 7.84 -14.01
C VAL A 55 -9.73 9.33 -13.71
N PRO A 56 -9.49 10.18 -14.73
CA PRO A 56 -9.45 11.63 -14.48
C PRO A 56 -10.81 12.17 -14.04
N PRO A 57 -10.84 13.25 -13.24
CA PRO A 57 -12.10 13.87 -12.83
C PRO A 57 -12.83 14.48 -14.03
N SER A 58 -14.16 14.45 -13.98
CA SER A 58 -14.98 15.10 -15.02
C SER A 58 -14.93 16.61 -14.91
N THR A 59 -14.94 17.30 -16.06
CA THR A 59 -14.94 18.76 -16.10
C THR A 59 -16.29 19.35 -15.70
N ALA A 60 -16.26 20.42 -14.90
CA ALA A 60 -17.45 21.14 -14.45
C ALA A 60 -17.75 22.37 -15.32
N ASN A 61 -18.94 22.96 -15.13
CA ASN A 61 -19.44 24.11 -15.89
C ASN A 61 -18.71 25.43 -15.62
N ASN A 62 -18.78 26.37 -16.58
CA ASN A 62 -18.02 27.64 -16.63
C ASN A 62 -18.56 28.74 -15.73
N THR A 63 -18.58 28.60 -14.40
CA THR A 63 -18.86 29.70 -13.48
C THR A 63 -17.64 29.86 -12.55
N PHE A 64 -17.49 31.02 -11.89
CA PHE A 64 -16.39 31.27 -10.96
C PHE A 64 -16.33 30.22 -9.85
N GLU A 65 -17.48 29.83 -9.31
CA GLU A 65 -17.57 28.77 -8.31
C GLU A 65 -17.18 27.41 -8.89
N ALA A 66 -17.60 27.16 -10.15
CA ALA A 66 -17.20 25.92 -10.84
C ALA A 66 -15.71 25.88 -11.14
N GLU A 67 -15.09 27.01 -11.45
CA GLU A 67 -13.65 27.13 -11.64
C GLU A 67 -12.90 26.84 -10.35
N GLN A 68 -13.37 27.37 -9.21
CA GLN A 68 -12.76 27.09 -7.91
C GLN A 68 -12.91 25.62 -7.53
N LEU A 69 -14.08 25.02 -7.77
CA LEU A 69 -14.30 23.59 -7.56
C LEU A 69 -13.41 22.74 -8.46
N LEU A 70 -13.17 23.19 -9.69
CA LEU A 70 -12.29 22.50 -10.63
C LEU A 70 -10.83 22.52 -10.13
N ILE A 71 -10.35 23.67 -9.66
CA ILE A 71 -9.02 23.82 -9.09
C ILE A 71 -8.86 22.89 -7.88
N ASP A 72 -9.85 22.88 -6.98
CA ASP A 72 -9.84 22.01 -5.80
C ASP A 72 -9.82 20.52 -6.20
N LYS A 73 -10.56 20.15 -7.25
CA LYS A 73 -10.55 18.80 -7.79
C LYS A 73 -9.22 18.43 -8.43
N GLU A 74 -8.59 19.37 -9.14
CA GLU A 74 -7.27 19.15 -9.73
C GLU A 74 -6.21 18.92 -8.66
N GLU A 75 -6.21 19.74 -7.60
CA GLU A 75 -5.30 19.56 -6.48
C GLU A 75 -5.53 18.21 -5.78
N ALA A 76 -6.79 17.85 -5.55
CA ALA A 76 -7.13 16.57 -4.96
C ALA A 76 -6.69 15.40 -5.84
N TRP A 77 -6.83 15.54 -7.16
CA TRP A 77 -6.40 14.55 -8.13
C TRP A 77 -4.87 14.39 -8.12
N GLU A 78 -4.13 15.49 -8.10
CA GLU A 78 -2.67 15.48 -8.09
C GLU A 78 -2.13 14.79 -6.82
N GLU A 79 -2.71 15.12 -5.66
CA GLU A 79 -2.36 14.47 -4.41
C GLU A 79 -2.64 12.96 -4.46
N PHE A 80 -3.83 12.60 -4.95
CA PHE A 80 -4.20 11.19 -5.11
C PHE A 80 -3.25 10.47 -6.06
N ALA A 81 -2.96 11.06 -7.23
CA ALA A 81 -2.09 10.44 -8.23
C ALA A 81 -0.69 10.18 -7.66
N TYR A 82 -0.14 11.12 -6.89
CA TYR A 82 1.14 10.96 -6.23
C TYR A 82 1.12 9.81 -5.21
N LEU A 83 0.14 9.81 -4.32
CA LEU A 83 0.01 8.75 -3.30
C LEU A 83 -0.30 7.39 -3.92
N HIS A 84 -1.05 7.39 -5.02
CA HIS A 84 -1.35 6.16 -5.74
C HIS A 84 -0.10 5.51 -6.34
N LYS A 85 0.81 6.32 -6.89
CA LYS A 85 2.11 5.82 -7.36
C LYS A 85 2.90 5.16 -6.24
N LEU A 86 2.91 5.78 -5.07
CA LEU A 86 3.58 5.20 -3.90
C LEU A 86 2.89 3.91 -3.46
N PHE A 87 1.56 3.88 -3.45
CA PHE A 87 0.80 2.68 -3.10
C PHE A 87 1.13 1.52 -4.04
N ILE A 88 1.14 1.78 -5.35
CA ILE A 88 1.49 0.75 -6.35
C ILE A 88 2.92 0.24 -6.10
N ARG A 89 3.86 1.13 -5.83
CA ARG A 89 5.24 0.74 -5.53
C ARG A 89 5.33 -0.17 -4.32
N GLY A 90 4.65 0.19 -3.24
CA GLY A 90 4.61 -0.62 -2.03
C GLY A 90 3.93 -1.97 -2.26
N TYR A 91 2.79 -1.96 -2.93
CA TYR A 91 2.05 -3.17 -3.25
C TYR A 91 2.85 -4.13 -4.13
N ALA A 92 3.51 -3.60 -5.16
CA ALA A 92 4.33 -4.40 -6.06
C ALA A 92 5.55 -5.02 -5.37
N SER A 93 6.04 -4.40 -4.28
CA SER A 93 7.16 -4.94 -3.52
C SER A 93 6.80 -6.16 -2.68
N ILE A 94 5.52 -6.40 -2.46
CA ILE A 94 5.04 -7.57 -1.71
C ILE A 94 5.15 -8.79 -2.62
N GLN A 95 6.14 -9.63 -2.35
CA GLN A 95 6.44 -10.76 -3.22
C GLN A 95 7.24 -11.84 -2.51
N HIS A 96 7.26 -13.02 -3.12
CA HIS A 96 8.21 -14.09 -2.80
C HIS A 96 9.13 -14.29 -4.01
N ALA A 97 10.43 -14.40 -3.76
CA ALA A 97 11.43 -14.41 -4.83
C ALA A 97 11.24 -15.53 -5.87
N HIS A 98 10.68 -16.67 -5.47
CA HIS A 98 10.64 -17.86 -6.33
C HIS A 98 9.26 -18.49 -6.49
N LYS A 99 8.26 -18.06 -5.73
CA LYS A 99 6.93 -18.69 -5.69
C LYS A 99 5.82 -17.68 -5.96
N PRO A 100 5.29 -17.63 -7.20
CA PRO A 100 4.22 -16.70 -7.55
C PRO A 100 2.93 -16.88 -6.73
N ASP A 101 2.62 -18.11 -6.34
CA ASP A 101 1.44 -18.43 -5.52
C ASP A 101 1.55 -17.80 -4.12
N ILE A 102 2.75 -17.78 -3.53
CA ILE A 102 2.99 -17.11 -2.25
C ILE A 102 2.92 -15.59 -2.42
N THR A 103 3.39 -15.07 -3.53
CA THR A 103 3.25 -13.63 -3.84
C THR A 103 1.79 -13.22 -3.87
N GLU A 104 0.94 -13.95 -4.56
CA GLU A 104 -0.50 -13.68 -4.60
C GLU A 104 -1.14 -13.79 -3.22
N ARG A 105 -0.77 -14.80 -2.46
CA ARG A 105 -1.26 -15.00 -1.10
C ARG A 105 -0.88 -13.82 -0.19
N ARG A 106 0.36 -13.36 -0.25
CA ARG A 106 0.82 -12.21 0.53
C ARG A 106 0.07 -10.94 0.17
N ARG A 107 -0.13 -10.69 -1.12
CA ARG A 107 -0.89 -9.52 -1.59
C ARG A 107 -2.34 -9.58 -1.13
N LYS A 108 -2.94 -10.75 -1.14
CA LYS A 108 -4.30 -10.94 -0.63
C LYS A 108 -4.38 -10.69 0.88
N ILE A 109 -3.42 -11.19 1.65
CA ILE A 109 -3.34 -10.94 3.09
C ILE A 109 -3.19 -9.45 3.38
N PHE A 110 -2.31 -8.77 2.65
CA PHE A 110 -2.14 -7.32 2.77
C PHE A 110 -3.45 -6.59 2.54
N TYR A 111 -4.12 -6.90 1.44
CA TYR A 111 -5.36 -6.24 1.05
C TYR A 111 -6.46 -6.48 2.09
N ASP A 112 -6.64 -7.73 2.50
CA ASP A 112 -7.67 -8.08 3.49
C ASP A 112 -7.42 -7.41 4.85
N ARG A 113 -6.17 -7.36 5.29
CA ARG A 113 -5.84 -6.78 6.60
C ARG A 113 -5.81 -5.26 6.62
N TYR A 114 -5.21 -4.65 5.61
CA TYR A 114 -4.88 -3.22 5.65
C TYR A 114 -5.81 -2.35 4.83
N ILE A 115 -6.46 -2.88 3.82
CA ILE A 115 -7.47 -2.15 3.05
C ILE A 115 -8.87 -2.43 3.59
N HIS A 116 -9.20 -3.70 3.81
CA HIS A 116 -10.51 -4.10 4.35
C HIS A 116 -10.59 -4.02 5.88
N GLY A 117 -9.45 -4.02 6.57
CA GLY A 117 -9.42 -3.96 8.03
C GLY A 117 -9.79 -5.27 8.72
N ASN A 118 -9.66 -6.40 8.07
CA ASN A 118 -9.99 -7.70 8.65
C ASN A 118 -8.94 -8.13 9.69
N ALA A 119 -9.42 -8.73 10.78
CA ALA A 119 -8.55 -9.28 11.80
C ALA A 119 -7.83 -10.54 11.32
N VAL A 120 -6.73 -10.90 12.00
CA VAL A 120 -5.94 -12.11 11.70
C VAL A 120 -6.83 -13.34 11.61
N PHE A 121 -7.77 -13.51 12.53
CA PHE A 121 -8.71 -14.63 12.57
C PHE A 121 -9.50 -14.76 11.25
N GLY A 122 -10.10 -13.66 10.78
CA GLY A 122 -10.88 -13.67 9.54
C GLY A 122 -10.03 -13.95 8.30
N VAL A 123 -8.80 -13.42 8.27
CA VAL A 123 -7.89 -13.69 7.16
C VAL A 123 -7.45 -15.16 7.17
N ALA A 124 -7.17 -15.72 8.34
CA ALA A 124 -6.79 -17.12 8.48
C ALA A 124 -7.90 -18.04 7.95
N GLU A 125 -9.15 -17.76 8.26
CA GLU A 125 -10.29 -18.53 7.74
C GLU A 125 -10.39 -18.45 6.21
N ARG A 126 -10.25 -17.27 5.64
CA ARG A 126 -10.38 -17.06 4.19
C ARG A 126 -9.25 -17.68 3.38
N THR A 127 -8.06 -17.74 3.96
CA THR A 127 -6.86 -18.25 3.27
C THR A 127 -6.56 -19.71 3.60
N ASN A 128 -7.30 -20.31 4.53
CA ASN A 128 -7.05 -21.67 5.05
C ASN A 128 -5.64 -21.80 5.65
N LEU A 129 -5.15 -20.73 6.26
CA LEU A 129 -3.87 -20.71 6.94
C LEU A 129 -4.09 -20.65 8.46
N SER A 130 -3.06 -21.04 9.22
CA SER A 130 -3.09 -20.83 10.67
C SER A 130 -2.91 -19.34 10.98
N GLU A 131 -3.40 -18.89 12.13
CA GLU A 131 -3.21 -17.51 12.58
C GLU A 131 -1.73 -17.17 12.71
N GLU A 132 -0.91 -18.11 13.16
CA GLU A 132 0.54 -17.93 13.28
C GLU A 132 1.17 -17.67 11.91
N THR A 133 0.79 -18.44 10.89
CA THR A 133 1.27 -18.23 9.53
C THR A 133 0.85 -16.87 9.00
N VAL A 134 -0.39 -16.44 9.24
CA VAL A 134 -0.86 -15.11 8.84
C VAL A 134 -0.05 -14.00 9.53
N LYS A 135 0.27 -14.15 10.80
CA LYS A 135 1.10 -13.18 11.54
C LYS A 135 2.52 -13.10 10.98
N GLN A 136 3.14 -14.25 10.70
CA GLN A 136 4.48 -14.31 10.12
C GLN A 136 4.52 -13.68 8.73
N GLU A 137 3.57 -14.04 7.86
CA GLU A 137 3.46 -13.45 6.53
C GLU A 137 3.19 -11.95 6.62
N SER A 138 2.36 -11.51 7.56
CA SER A 138 2.08 -10.09 7.77
C SER A 138 3.33 -9.30 8.13
N ASN A 139 4.20 -9.84 8.95
CA ASN A 139 5.46 -9.18 9.31
C ASN A 139 6.37 -9.00 8.09
N VAL A 140 6.48 -10.03 7.24
CA VAL A 140 7.23 -9.94 5.98
C VAL A 140 6.62 -8.88 5.06
N ILE A 141 5.31 -8.91 4.91
CA ILE A 141 4.56 -7.97 4.07
C ILE A 141 4.81 -6.52 4.51
N ILE A 142 4.73 -6.26 5.81
CA ILE A 142 4.95 -4.93 6.37
C ILE A 142 6.35 -4.42 6.07
N ILE A 143 7.36 -5.26 6.25
CA ILE A 143 8.74 -4.89 5.99
C ILE A 143 8.95 -4.61 4.50
N GLN A 144 8.41 -5.45 3.63
CA GLN A 144 8.53 -5.25 2.18
C GLN A 144 7.86 -3.96 1.73
N PHE A 145 6.62 -3.74 2.15
CA PHE A 145 5.88 -2.53 1.80
C PHE A 145 6.57 -1.28 2.33
N ALA A 146 6.96 -1.29 3.60
CA ALA A 146 7.62 -0.15 4.24
C ALA A 146 8.98 0.14 3.61
N SER A 147 9.75 -0.88 3.27
CA SER A 147 11.06 -0.71 2.63
C SER A 147 10.94 -0.02 1.27
N ALA A 148 9.91 -0.37 0.50
CA ALA A 148 9.69 0.24 -0.81
C ALA A 148 9.36 1.74 -0.71
N LEU A 149 8.75 2.17 0.38
CA LEU A 149 8.34 3.56 0.61
C LEU A 149 9.22 4.30 1.62
N GLU A 150 10.31 3.67 2.07
CA GLU A 150 11.20 4.22 3.09
C GLU A 150 10.48 4.57 4.40
N LEU A 151 9.52 3.73 4.79
CA LEU A 151 8.74 3.89 6.02
C LEU A 151 9.22 3.00 7.17
N VAL A 152 10.30 2.24 6.96
CA VAL A 152 10.84 1.35 7.99
C VAL A 152 11.43 2.19 9.13
N ALA A 153 11.05 1.85 10.36
CA ALA A 153 11.68 2.37 11.56
C ALA A 153 12.60 1.29 12.14
N PHE A 154 13.81 1.65 12.48
CA PHE A 154 14.79 0.75 13.09
C PHE A 154 14.82 0.92 14.60
N LYS A 155 15.18 -0.15 15.28
CA LYS A 155 15.36 -0.11 16.74
C LYS A 155 16.54 0.75 17.16
#